data_67e7f4786135e4d59f2019fd06f8086e
#
_entry.id   67e7f4786135e4d59f2019fd06f8086e
#
_cell.length_a   1.000
_cell.length_b   1.000
_cell.length_c   1.000
_cell.angle_alpha   90.00
_cell.angle_beta   90.00
_cell.angle_gamma   90.00
#
_symmetry.space_group_name_H-M   'P 1'
#
loop_
_entity.id
_entity.type
_entity.pdbx_description
1 polymer ?
#
loop_
_entity_poly.entity_id
_entity_poly.type
_entity_poly.pdbx_seq_one_letter_code
_entity_poly.pdbx_strand_id
1 'polypeptide(L)'
;MTDEMRQDEDDEAGPELSVVIPIYNEEAILEASVTELIAELERAGLEFEIVLAENGSRDRTVAIAEQLAERFPGHLRWFSYPEPNYGGALREGIFRSRGRFVICEEIDLCNVDFHLRALELLRRDEADLVIGSKAMAGAHDQRPLVRRAGTKVYNKLLRVTLGFSGTDTHGLKAMRRSVLAPVVARCIVDYDVFASELVIRAEREGLRVLEIPVEIAEKRAPSINLAKRVPRVLGNLGRLMVSIHLGKDVSELDRRRKRSE
;
A
#
# COMPACT_ATOMS: atom_id res chain seq x y z
N MET A 1 -30.77 11.54 -7.39
CA MET A 1 -29.72 10.55 -7.60
C MET A 1 -28.63 10.94 -6.62
N THR A 2 -28.49 10.21 -5.54
CA THR A 2 -27.56 10.50 -4.43
C THR A 2 -26.11 10.16 -4.85
N ASP A 3 -25.12 10.78 -4.22
CA ASP A 3 -23.69 10.49 -4.51
C ASP A 3 -23.35 9.00 -4.31
N GLU A 4 -24.06 8.30 -3.42
CA GLU A 4 -23.96 6.84 -3.22
C GLU A 4 -24.34 6.06 -4.49
N MET A 5 -25.43 6.46 -5.18
CA MET A 5 -25.83 5.78 -6.43
C MET A 5 -24.84 6.01 -7.59
N ARG A 6 -24.11 7.13 -7.59
CA ARG A 6 -23.04 7.37 -8.59
C ARG A 6 -21.78 6.56 -8.28
N GLN A 7 -21.45 6.38 -7.00
CA GLN A 7 -20.29 5.56 -6.62
C GLN A 7 -20.51 4.08 -6.94
N ASP A 8 -21.75 3.57 -6.77
CA ASP A 8 -22.09 2.19 -7.13
C ASP A 8 -22.04 1.96 -8.66
N GLU A 9 -22.48 2.95 -9.47
CA GLU A 9 -22.41 2.87 -10.94
C GLU A 9 -20.94 2.91 -11.46
N ASP A 10 -20.06 3.69 -10.83
CA ASP A 10 -18.62 3.75 -11.17
C ASP A 10 -17.86 2.48 -10.74
N ASP A 11 -18.31 1.78 -9.70
CA ASP A 11 -17.75 0.50 -9.25
C ASP A 11 -18.18 -0.67 -10.16
N GLU A 12 -19.31 -0.57 -10.89
CA GLU A 12 -19.76 -1.60 -11.86
C GLU A 12 -19.05 -1.49 -13.23
N ALA A 13 -18.48 -0.35 -13.60
CA ALA A 13 -17.87 -0.11 -14.90
C ALA A 13 -16.37 -0.46 -14.98
N GLY A 14 -15.71 -0.74 -13.86
CA GLY A 14 -14.28 -1.06 -13.77
C GLY A 14 -13.98 -2.56 -13.62
N PRO A 15 -12.69 -2.96 -13.67
CA PRO A 15 -12.31 -4.33 -13.33
C PRO A 15 -12.64 -4.62 -11.85
N GLU A 16 -12.72 -5.89 -11.50
CA GLU A 16 -12.93 -6.26 -10.10
C GLU A 16 -11.76 -5.82 -9.20
N LEU A 17 -10.55 -5.95 -9.70
CA LEU A 17 -9.30 -5.75 -8.95
C LEU A 17 -8.38 -4.71 -9.58
N SER A 18 -7.86 -3.78 -8.77
CA SER A 18 -6.66 -3.00 -9.10
C SER A 18 -5.51 -3.43 -8.21
N VAL A 19 -4.38 -3.82 -8.80
CA VAL A 19 -3.12 -4.07 -8.06
C VAL A 19 -2.21 -2.86 -8.22
N VAL A 20 -1.99 -2.12 -7.14
CA VAL A 20 -1.14 -0.92 -7.11
C VAL A 20 0.25 -1.30 -6.61
N ILE A 21 1.26 -1.05 -7.43
CA ILE A 21 2.64 -1.41 -7.16
C ILE A 21 3.53 -0.16 -7.25
N PRO A 22 4.00 0.39 -6.13
CA PRO A 22 5.03 1.43 -6.15
C PRO A 22 6.36 0.84 -6.65
N ILE A 23 6.98 1.50 -7.63
CA ILE A 23 8.26 1.07 -8.20
C ILE A 23 9.31 2.19 -8.12
N TYR A 24 10.54 1.83 -7.74
CA TYR A 24 11.67 2.74 -7.61
C TYR A 24 13.00 2.01 -7.82
N ASN A 25 13.67 2.24 -8.98
CA ASN A 25 14.91 1.57 -9.37
C ASN A 25 14.77 0.03 -9.36
N GLU A 26 13.80 -0.48 -10.11
CA GLU A 26 13.44 -1.90 -10.18
C GLU A 26 13.79 -2.54 -11.54
N GLU A 27 14.71 -1.96 -12.33
CA GLU A 27 15.05 -2.45 -13.69
C GLU A 27 15.40 -3.93 -13.72
N ALA A 28 15.95 -4.47 -12.63
CA ALA A 28 16.42 -5.85 -12.57
C ALA A 28 15.28 -6.90 -12.47
N ILE A 29 14.13 -6.53 -11.92
CA ILE A 29 13.05 -7.49 -11.61
C ILE A 29 11.70 -7.09 -12.19
N LEU A 30 11.49 -5.84 -12.58
CA LEU A 30 10.18 -5.29 -12.95
C LEU A 30 9.50 -6.10 -14.06
N GLU A 31 10.21 -6.37 -15.17
CA GLU A 31 9.62 -7.07 -16.31
C GLU A 31 9.19 -8.50 -15.94
N ALA A 32 10.07 -9.24 -15.28
CA ALA A 32 9.79 -10.62 -14.90
C ALA A 32 8.64 -10.70 -13.89
N SER A 33 8.68 -9.87 -12.82
CA SER A 33 7.67 -9.88 -11.77
C SER A 33 6.29 -9.49 -12.29
N VAL A 34 6.19 -8.45 -13.14
CA VAL A 34 4.90 -8.03 -13.71
C VAL A 34 4.35 -9.07 -14.68
N THR A 35 5.21 -9.65 -15.54
CA THR A 35 4.77 -10.69 -16.49
C THR A 35 4.26 -11.93 -15.75
N GLU A 36 4.95 -12.35 -14.69
CA GLU A 36 4.54 -13.48 -13.85
C GLU A 36 3.20 -13.18 -13.15
N LEU A 37 3.07 -11.98 -12.54
CA LEU A 37 1.85 -11.57 -11.85
C LEU A 37 0.64 -11.55 -12.79
N ILE A 38 0.77 -10.98 -14.00
CA ILE A 38 -0.31 -10.98 -15.00
C ILE A 38 -0.74 -12.42 -15.32
N ALA A 39 0.21 -13.31 -15.63
CA ALA A 39 -0.08 -14.69 -15.95
C ALA A 39 -0.75 -15.45 -14.78
N GLU A 40 -0.44 -15.11 -13.53
CA GLU A 40 -1.06 -15.71 -12.36
C GLU A 40 -2.49 -15.19 -12.13
N LEU A 41 -2.72 -13.89 -12.29
CA LEU A 41 -4.05 -13.31 -12.17
C LEU A 41 -4.99 -13.79 -13.28
N GLU A 42 -4.49 -13.92 -14.52
CA GLU A 42 -5.24 -14.51 -15.65
C GLU A 42 -5.62 -15.98 -15.37
N ARG A 43 -4.66 -16.78 -14.87
CA ARG A 43 -4.93 -18.20 -14.50
C ARG A 43 -5.95 -18.30 -13.37
N ALA A 44 -6.00 -17.33 -12.48
CA ALA A 44 -7.00 -17.24 -11.44
C ALA A 44 -8.38 -16.78 -11.93
N GLY A 45 -8.50 -16.37 -13.21
CA GLY A 45 -9.76 -15.92 -13.82
C GLY A 45 -10.24 -14.57 -13.27
N LEU A 46 -9.35 -13.71 -12.81
CA LEU A 46 -9.69 -12.40 -12.26
C LEU A 46 -9.80 -11.35 -13.38
N GLU A 47 -10.76 -10.46 -13.24
CA GLU A 47 -10.81 -9.20 -14.00
C GLU A 47 -10.00 -8.15 -13.26
N PHE A 48 -8.85 -7.74 -13.82
CA PHE A 48 -7.91 -6.90 -13.11
C PHE A 48 -7.24 -5.84 -13.96
N GLU A 49 -6.69 -4.84 -13.28
CA GLU A 49 -5.67 -3.93 -13.79
C GLU A 49 -4.47 -3.88 -12.83
N ILE A 50 -3.29 -3.64 -13.35
CA ILE A 50 -2.09 -3.31 -12.60
C ILE A 50 -1.77 -1.83 -12.81
N VAL A 51 -1.54 -1.10 -11.71
CA VAL A 51 -1.16 0.31 -11.70
C VAL A 51 0.25 0.43 -11.14
N LEU A 52 1.24 0.59 -12.02
CA LEU A 52 2.62 0.86 -11.60
C LEU A 52 2.75 2.33 -11.21
N ALA A 53 3.01 2.59 -9.94
CA ALA A 53 3.24 3.92 -9.40
C ALA A 53 4.75 4.21 -9.37
N GLU A 54 5.30 4.69 -10.47
CA GLU A 54 6.71 5.04 -10.59
C GLU A 54 7.03 6.25 -9.71
N ASN A 55 8.18 6.22 -9.06
CA ASN A 55 8.48 7.03 -7.89
C ASN A 55 9.86 7.69 -7.99
N GLY A 56 10.18 8.27 -9.16
CA GLY A 56 11.40 9.04 -9.41
C GLY A 56 12.65 8.18 -9.62
N SER A 57 12.55 7.06 -10.31
CA SER A 57 13.64 6.17 -10.68
C SER A 57 14.69 6.85 -11.53
N ARG A 58 15.93 6.34 -11.44
CA ARG A 58 17.09 6.86 -12.18
C ARG A 58 17.76 5.83 -13.09
N ASP A 59 17.24 4.60 -13.06
CA ASP A 59 17.63 3.48 -13.91
C ASP A 59 16.62 3.31 -15.06
N ARG A 60 16.58 2.15 -15.71
CA ARG A 60 15.67 1.88 -16.83
C ARG A 60 14.24 1.53 -16.43
N THR A 61 13.87 1.66 -15.15
CA THR A 61 12.54 1.32 -14.64
C THR A 61 11.40 1.96 -15.44
N VAL A 62 11.54 3.27 -15.76
CA VAL A 62 10.52 4.01 -16.54
C VAL A 62 10.36 3.42 -17.94
N ALA A 63 11.45 3.20 -18.66
CA ALA A 63 11.41 2.62 -20.00
C ALA A 63 10.80 1.21 -20.01
N ILE A 64 11.08 0.41 -18.97
CA ILE A 64 10.48 -0.93 -18.82
C ILE A 64 8.98 -0.82 -18.54
N ALA A 65 8.55 0.12 -17.69
CA ALA A 65 7.12 0.34 -17.39
C ALA A 65 6.34 0.76 -18.64
N GLU A 66 6.92 1.62 -19.50
CA GLU A 66 6.34 2.00 -20.81
C GLU A 66 6.17 0.78 -21.72
N GLN A 67 7.22 -0.01 -21.90
CA GLN A 67 7.18 -1.23 -22.73
C GLN A 67 6.17 -2.25 -22.23
N LEU A 68 6.06 -2.42 -20.91
CA LEU A 68 5.07 -3.31 -20.30
C LEU A 68 3.63 -2.81 -20.53
N ALA A 69 3.38 -1.50 -20.45
CA ALA A 69 2.06 -0.95 -20.71
C ALA A 69 1.66 -1.09 -22.20
N GLU A 70 2.60 -0.99 -23.13
CA GLU A 70 2.38 -1.28 -24.56
C GLU A 70 2.12 -2.76 -24.83
N ARG A 71 2.82 -3.65 -24.09
CA ARG A 71 2.69 -5.10 -24.24
C ARG A 71 1.40 -5.68 -23.64
N PHE A 72 0.88 -5.08 -22.59
CA PHE A 72 -0.30 -5.52 -21.87
C PHE A 72 -1.42 -4.46 -21.84
N PRO A 73 -1.90 -4.03 -23.00
CA PRO A 73 -2.94 -2.99 -23.10
C PRO A 73 -4.23 -3.51 -22.43
N GLY A 74 -4.83 -2.67 -21.59
CA GLY A 74 -6.03 -3.03 -20.82
C GLY A 74 -5.74 -3.64 -19.44
N HIS A 75 -4.60 -4.32 -19.26
CA HIS A 75 -4.21 -4.90 -17.98
C HIS A 75 -3.20 -4.08 -17.20
N LEU A 76 -2.40 -3.23 -17.85
CA LEU A 76 -1.36 -2.48 -17.19
C LEU A 76 -1.38 -1.00 -17.56
N ARG A 77 -1.32 -0.16 -16.54
CA ARG A 77 -1.12 1.28 -16.63
C ARG A 77 0.00 1.69 -15.70
N TRP A 78 0.64 2.80 -16.01
CA TRP A 78 1.65 3.39 -15.15
C TRP A 78 1.52 4.91 -15.08
N PHE A 79 2.10 5.51 -14.07
CA PHE A 79 2.29 6.95 -13.96
C PHE A 79 3.57 7.25 -13.18
N SER A 80 4.14 8.43 -13.40
CA SER A 80 5.28 8.91 -12.63
C SER A 80 4.82 9.86 -11.53
N TYR A 81 5.30 9.61 -10.29
CA TYR A 81 5.14 10.53 -9.17
C TYR A 81 6.36 11.46 -9.10
N PRO A 82 6.17 12.80 -8.91
CA PRO A 82 7.22 13.78 -9.17
C PRO A 82 8.49 13.63 -8.33
N GLU A 83 8.39 13.05 -7.15
CA GLU A 83 9.48 12.93 -6.18
C GLU A 83 9.53 11.54 -5.56
N PRO A 84 10.75 11.04 -5.18
CA PRO A 84 10.86 9.77 -4.45
C PRO A 84 10.08 9.79 -3.14
N ASN A 85 8.87 9.29 -3.17
CA ASN A 85 7.92 9.27 -2.06
C ASN A 85 6.99 8.06 -2.16
N TYR A 86 7.38 6.96 -1.51
CA TYR A 86 6.64 5.70 -1.54
C TYR A 86 5.17 5.87 -1.15
N GLY A 87 4.89 6.54 -0.03
CA GLY A 87 3.52 6.72 0.46
C GLY A 87 2.68 7.61 -0.47
N GLY A 88 3.28 8.67 -1.02
CA GLY A 88 2.63 9.55 -1.99
C GLY A 88 2.29 8.82 -3.29
N ALA A 89 3.23 8.04 -3.83
CA ALA A 89 3.00 7.24 -5.04
C ALA A 89 1.91 6.17 -4.82
N LEU A 90 1.94 5.48 -3.67
CA LEU A 90 0.93 4.49 -3.33
C LEU A 90 -0.46 5.12 -3.17
N ARG A 91 -0.57 6.24 -2.47
CA ARG A 91 -1.81 7.01 -2.31
C ARG A 91 -2.40 7.43 -3.65
N GLU A 92 -1.57 8.00 -4.53
CA GLU A 92 -1.98 8.40 -5.88
C GLU A 92 -2.41 7.20 -6.72
N GLY A 93 -1.70 6.06 -6.59
CA GLY A 93 -2.07 4.81 -7.25
C GLY A 93 -3.45 4.30 -6.82
N ILE A 94 -3.77 4.37 -5.52
CA ILE A 94 -5.10 4.01 -5.01
C ILE A 94 -6.18 4.92 -5.62
N PHE A 95 -5.95 6.24 -5.70
CA PHE A 95 -6.93 7.16 -6.32
C PHE A 95 -7.10 6.94 -7.82
N ARG A 96 -6.05 6.53 -8.51
CA ARG A 96 -6.12 6.21 -9.96
C ARG A 96 -6.67 4.83 -10.25
N SER A 97 -6.85 3.99 -9.23
CA SER A 97 -7.44 2.66 -9.38
C SER A 97 -8.91 2.73 -9.80
N ARG A 98 -9.32 1.81 -10.68
CA ARG A 98 -10.70 1.69 -11.18
C ARG A 98 -11.42 0.47 -10.62
N GLY A 99 -10.66 -0.48 -10.05
CA GLY A 99 -11.21 -1.70 -9.50
C GLY A 99 -12.09 -1.48 -8.27
N ARG A 100 -13.08 -2.32 -8.12
CA ARG A 100 -13.93 -2.39 -6.91
C ARG A 100 -13.07 -2.64 -5.66
N PHE A 101 -12.07 -3.52 -5.80
CA PHE A 101 -11.08 -3.80 -4.76
C PHE A 101 -9.71 -3.30 -5.18
N VAL A 102 -8.92 -2.84 -4.23
CA VAL A 102 -7.55 -2.39 -4.46
C VAL A 102 -6.60 -3.22 -3.59
N ILE A 103 -5.57 -3.77 -4.21
CA ILE A 103 -4.47 -4.42 -3.52
C ILE A 103 -3.22 -3.56 -3.64
N CYS A 104 -2.60 -3.22 -2.49
CA CYS A 104 -1.29 -2.59 -2.43
C CYS A 104 -0.24 -3.69 -2.32
N GLU A 105 0.62 -3.78 -3.33
CA GLU A 105 1.61 -4.84 -3.49
C GLU A 105 3.03 -4.28 -3.55
N GLU A 106 4.02 -5.11 -3.28
CA GLU A 106 5.44 -4.81 -3.48
C GLU A 106 5.98 -5.66 -4.63
N ILE A 107 6.73 -5.05 -5.56
CA ILE A 107 7.19 -5.70 -6.80
C ILE A 107 8.04 -6.95 -6.58
N ASP A 108 8.70 -7.07 -5.44
CA ASP A 108 9.53 -8.21 -5.07
C ASP A 108 8.77 -9.33 -4.34
N LEU A 109 7.47 -9.15 -4.07
CA LEU A 109 6.61 -10.14 -3.43
C LEU A 109 5.64 -10.78 -4.44
N CYS A 110 4.74 -9.98 -5.03
CA CYS A 110 3.70 -10.42 -5.96
C CYS A 110 2.95 -11.68 -5.45
N ASN A 111 2.33 -11.59 -4.27
CA ASN A 111 1.78 -12.73 -3.55
C ASN A 111 0.31 -12.99 -3.92
N VAL A 112 0.07 -13.76 -5.01
CA VAL A 112 -1.29 -14.04 -5.50
C VAL A 112 -2.11 -14.89 -4.51
N ASP A 113 -1.49 -15.74 -3.68
CA ASP A 113 -2.22 -16.43 -2.60
C ASP A 113 -2.86 -15.44 -1.63
N PHE A 114 -2.13 -14.39 -1.23
CA PHE A 114 -2.72 -13.31 -0.45
C PHE A 114 -3.87 -12.62 -1.19
N HIS A 115 -3.69 -12.33 -2.49
CA HIS A 115 -4.74 -11.67 -3.30
C HIS A 115 -6.04 -12.47 -3.24
N LEU A 116 -6.00 -13.77 -3.52
CA LEU A 116 -7.18 -14.62 -3.56
C LEU A 116 -7.88 -14.73 -2.21
N ARG A 117 -7.13 -14.97 -1.13
CA ARG A 117 -7.69 -15.07 0.22
C ARG A 117 -8.29 -13.75 0.71
N ALA A 118 -7.62 -12.64 0.42
CA ALA A 118 -8.11 -11.32 0.79
C ALA A 118 -9.36 -10.93 -0.01
N LEU A 119 -9.40 -11.20 -1.34
CA LEU A 119 -10.56 -10.96 -2.17
C LEU A 119 -11.77 -11.76 -1.69
N GLU A 120 -11.59 -13.00 -1.24
CA GLU A 120 -12.68 -13.81 -0.71
C GLU A 120 -13.34 -13.14 0.50
N LEU A 121 -12.55 -12.63 1.46
CA LEU A 121 -13.06 -11.90 2.63
C LEU A 121 -13.77 -10.60 2.25
N LEU A 122 -13.23 -9.86 1.28
CA LEU A 122 -13.84 -8.63 0.78
C LEU A 122 -15.15 -8.90 0.02
N ARG A 123 -15.19 -9.95 -0.82
CA ARG A 123 -16.40 -10.35 -1.58
C ARG A 123 -17.53 -10.78 -0.66
N ARG A 124 -17.22 -11.50 0.42
CA ARG A 124 -18.18 -11.93 1.44
C ARG A 124 -18.61 -10.83 2.40
N ASP A 125 -18.10 -9.63 2.21
CA ASP A 125 -18.36 -8.49 3.11
C ASP A 125 -17.94 -8.75 4.56
N GLU A 126 -16.90 -9.58 4.78
CA GLU A 126 -16.38 -9.89 6.11
C GLU A 126 -15.33 -8.85 6.55
N ALA A 127 -14.73 -8.12 5.60
CA ALA A 127 -13.74 -7.08 5.85
C ALA A 127 -13.89 -5.87 4.91
N ASP A 128 -13.43 -4.72 5.36
CA ASP A 128 -13.25 -3.50 4.55
C ASP A 128 -11.78 -3.32 4.16
N LEU A 129 -10.87 -3.77 5.04
CA LEU A 129 -9.42 -3.79 4.85
C LEU A 129 -8.85 -5.13 5.34
N VAL A 130 -8.10 -5.81 4.49
CA VAL A 130 -7.36 -7.03 4.84
C VAL A 130 -5.86 -6.76 4.79
N ILE A 131 -5.13 -7.17 5.83
CA ILE A 131 -3.69 -6.97 5.96
C ILE A 131 -3.00 -8.33 5.92
N GLY A 132 -2.03 -8.50 5.02
CA GLY A 132 -1.15 -9.65 5.01
C GLY A 132 -0.06 -9.49 6.05
N SER A 133 -0.26 -10.07 7.22
CA SER A 133 0.68 -9.92 8.35
C SER A 133 1.76 -10.99 8.33
N LYS A 134 3.01 -10.53 8.35
CA LYS A 134 4.21 -11.36 8.54
C LYS A 134 4.56 -11.58 10.02
N ALA A 135 3.86 -10.90 10.92
CA ALA A 135 4.11 -10.99 12.37
C ALA A 135 3.05 -11.84 13.10
N MET A 136 2.00 -12.23 12.42
CA MET A 136 0.91 -13.07 12.94
C MET A 136 1.34 -14.53 13.13
N ALA A 137 0.68 -15.25 14.02
CA ALA A 137 0.87 -16.70 14.15
C ALA A 137 0.48 -17.40 12.83
N GLY A 138 1.34 -18.32 12.38
CA GLY A 138 1.19 -18.99 11.07
C GLY A 138 1.84 -18.27 9.89
N ALA A 139 2.39 -17.08 10.08
CA ALA A 139 3.21 -16.42 9.07
C ALA A 139 4.64 -17.00 9.05
N HIS A 140 5.19 -17.14 7.84
CA HIS A 140 6.58 -17.56 7.64
C HIS A 140 7.46 -16.37 7.24
N ASP A 141 8.01 -15.69 8.25
CA ASP A 141 8.89 -14.53 8.04
C ASP A 141 10.37 -14.98 7.98
N GLN A 142 10.91 -15.08 6.77
CA GLN A 142 12.30 -15.48 6.51
C GLN A 142 13.30 -14.30 6.61
N ARG A 143 12.86 -13.10 6.98
CA ARG A 143 13.71 -11.93 7.09
C ARG A 143 14.71 -12.05 8.26
N PRO A 144 15.86 -11.34 8.18
CA PRO A 144 16.86 -11.31 9.25
C PRO A 144 16.27 -10.90 10.61
N LEU A 145 16.74 -11.52 11.70
CA LEU A 145 16.24 -11.29 13.05
C LEU A 145 16.19 -9.82 13.47
N VAL A 146 17.18 -9.02 13.04
CA VAL A 146 17.22 -7.57 13.32
C VAL A 146 16.02 -6.85 12.71
N ARG A 147 15.60 -7.20 11.48
CA ARG A 147 14.42 -6.61 10.83
C ARG A 147 13.13 -7.05 11.52
N ARG A 148 13.04 -8.31 11.93
CA ARG A 148 11.90 -8.84 12.70
C ARG A 148 11.78 -8.14 14.05
N ALA A 149 12.89 -7.95 14.77
CA ALA A 149 12.92 -7.20 16.02
C ALA A 149 12.51 -5.72 15.81
N GLY A 150 13.01 -5.07 14.76
CA GLY A 150 12.63 -3.70 14.40
C GLY A 150 11.13 -3.56 14.16
N THR A 151 10.50 -4.50 13.42
CA THR A 151 9.05 -4.52 13.20
C THR A 151 8.29 -4.64 14.53
N LYS A 152 8.72 -5.53 15.43
CA LYS A 152 8.07 -5.70 16.75
C LYS A 152 8.16 -4.43 17.61
N VAL A 153 9.32 -3.78 17.64
CA VAL A 153 9.52 -2.52 18.38
C VAL A 153 8.64 -1.42 17.79
N TYR A 154 8.61 -1.29 16.48
CA TYR A 154 7.78 -0.31 15.79
C TYR A 154 6.28 -0.52 16.07
N ASN A 155 5.77 -1.74 15.92
CA ASN A 155 4.36 -2.05 16.19
C ASN A 155 4.00 -1.86 17.68
N LYS A 156 4.93 -2.17 18.61
CA LYS A 156 4.74 -1.85 20.03
C LYS A 156 4.62 -0.34 20.26
N LEU A 157 5.42 0.46 19.57
CA LEU A 157 5.37 1.92 19.67
C LEU A 157 4.03 2.44 19.14
N LEU A 158 3.56 1.98 17.97
CA LEU A 158 2.24 2.32 17.43
C LEU A 158 1.10 1.95 18.37
N ARG A 159 1.20 0.77 19.00
CA ARG A 159 0.19 0.31 19.97
C ARG A 159 0.09 1.24 21.18
N VAL A 160 1.23 1.61 21.76
CA VAL A 160 1.27 2.47 22.96
C VAL A 160 0.87 3.90 22.64
N THR A 161 1.29 4.42 21.49
CA THR A 161 1.10 5.85 21.16
C THR A 161 -0.20 6.15 20.42
N LEU A 162 -0.67 5.22 19.59
CA LEU A 162 -1.79 5.45 18.67
C LEU A 162 -2.96 4.47 18.86
N GLY A 163 -2.82 3.49 19.76
CA GLY A 163 -3.86 2.51 20.04
C GLY A 163 -4.00 1.44 18.95
N PHE A 164 -2.96 1.22 18.11
CA PHE A 164 -2.97 0.17 17.10
C PHE A 164 -3.20 -1.20 17.74
N SER A 165 -4.18 -1.97 17.22
CA SER A 165 -4.59 -3.25 17.79
C SER A 165 -3.93 -4.45 17.08
N GLY A 166 -3.54 -4.29 15.82
CA GLY A 166 -3.03 -5.35 14.97
C GLY A 166 -1.58 -5.77 15.22
N THR A 167 -1.06 -6.62 14.34
CA THR A 167 0.29 -7.19 14.41
C THR A 167 1.24 -6.64 13.34
N ASP A 168 0.74 -6.12 12.22
CA ASP A 168 1.56 -5.54 11.16
C ASP A 168 0.84 -4.39 10.42
N THR A 169 1.52 -3.26 10.27
CA THR A 169 1.01 -2.13 9.47
C THR A 169 1.67 -2.01 8.10
N HIS A 170 2.79 -2.72 7.87
CA HIS A 170 3.59 -2.66 6.65
C HIS A 170 3.40 -3.88 5.73
N GLY A 171 2.48 -4.78 6.06
CA GLY A 171 2.15 -5.91 5.21
C GLY A 171 1.37 -5.50 3.95
N LEU A 172 1.17 -6.47 3.06
CA LEU A 172 0.27 -6.35 1.92
C LEU A 172 -1.12 -5.88 2.38
N LYS A 173 -1.82 -5.15 1.55
CA LYS A 173 -3.15 -4.64 1.88
C LYS A 173 -4.10 -4.88 0.72
N ALA A 174 -5.28 -5.39 1.05
CA ALA A 174 -6.40 -5.46 0.13
C ALA A 174 -7.57 -4.69 0.75
N MET A 175 -8.27 -3.88 -0.04
CA MET A 175 -9.28 -2.98 0.48
C MET A 175 -10.45 -2.81 -0.48
N ARG A 176 -11.61 -2.52 0.09
CA ARG A 176 -12.78 -2.05 -0.64
C ARG A 176 -12.57 -0.58 -1.01
N ARG A 177 -12.42 -0.28 -2.31
CA ARG A 177 -12.05 1.08 -2.79
C ARG A 177 -13.01 2.14 -2.29
N SER A 178 -14.32 1.96 -2.46
CA SER A 178 -15.33 2.95 -2.07
C SER A 178 -15.31 3.29 -0.59
N VAL A 179 -15.01 2.31 0.28
CA VAL A 179 -14.94 2.50 1.74
C VAL A 179 -13.62 3.15 2.17
N LEU A 180 -12.50 2.73 1.56
CA LEU A 180 -11.17 3.17 2.01
C LEU A 180 -10.68 4.46 1.32
N ALA A 181 -11.18 4.83 0.14
CA ALA A 181 -10.78 6.07 -0.55
C ALA A 181 -10.96 7.33 0.32
N PRO A 182 -12.07 7.51 1.07
CA PRO A 182 -12.20 8.63 2.01
C PRO A 182 -11.16 8.61 3.13
N VAL A 183 -10.77 7.43 3.62
CA VAL A 183 -9.72 7.28 4.65
C VAL A 183 -8.36 7.66 4.07
N VAL A 184 -8.05 7.16 2.88
CA VAL A 184 -6.83 7.49 2.12
C VAL A 184 -6.70 8.99 1.88
N ALA A 185 -7.81 9.69 1.55
CA ALA A 185 -7.84 11.14 1.36
C ALA A 185 -7.46 11.92 2.63
N ARG A 186 -7.75 11.38 3.82
CA ARG A 186 -7.40 11.99 5.11
C ARG A 186 -6.01 11.64 5.61
N CYS A 187 -5.31 10.69 4.95
CA CYS A 187 -3.92 10.40 5.29
C CYS A 187 -3.02 11.58 4.90
N ILE A 188 -2.22 12.06 5.83
CA ILE A 188 -1.38 13.25 5.68
C ILE A 188 0.11 12.94 5.71
N VAL A 189 0.50 11.76 6.22
CA VAL A 189 1.89 11.36 6.31
C VAL A 189 2.25 10.54 5.08
N ASP A 190 3.16 11.07 4.32
CA ASP A 190 3.74 10.41 3.16
C ASP A 190 4.94 9.52 3.55
N TYR A 191 5.67 9.00 2.57
CA TYR A 191 6.83 8.14 2.75
C TYR A 191 6.51 6.81 3.46
N ASP A 192 7.36 6.41 4.38
CA ASP A 192 7.35 5.10 5.03
C ASP A 192 6.17 4.86 5.98
N VAL A 193 5.48 5.90 6.43
CA VAL A 193 4.46 5.83 7.50
C VAL A 193 3.04 5.87 6.97
N PHE A 194 2.84 6.17 5.68
CA PHE A 194 1.50 6.18 5.04
C PHE A 194 0.72 4.90 5.31
N ALA A 195 1.37 3.75 5.11
CA ALA A 195 0.74 2.44 5.33
C ALA A 195 0.23 2.25 6.77
N SER A 196 0.99 2.75 7.76
CA SER A 196 0.59 2.71 9.17
C SER A 196 -0.55 3.69 9.47
N GLU A 197 -0.50 4.89 8.88
CA GLU A 197 -1.57 5.87 9.03
C GLU A 197 -2.89 5.34 8.51
N LEU A 198 -2.89 4.74 7.31
CA LEU A 198 -4.08 4.17 6.68
C LEU A 198 -4.74 3.13 7.60
N VAL A 199 -3.96 2.19 8.12
CA VAL A 199 -4.47 1.13 8.99
C VAL A 199 -5.05 1.70 10.29
N ILE A 200 -4.31 2.60 10.95
CA ILE A 200 -4.73 3.18 12.23
C ILE A 200 -6.00 4.04 12.06
N ARG A 201 -6.10 4.79 10.95
CA ARG A 201 -7.33 5.54 10.66
C ARG A 201 -8.51 4.62 10.40
N ALA A 202 -8.32 3.57 9.60
CA ALA A 202 -9.36 2.58 9.34
C ALA A 202 -9.89 1.93 10.65
N GLU A 203 -8.99 1.51 11.55
CA GLU A 203 -9.39 0.99 12.86
C GLU A 203 -10.16 2.00 13.70
N ARG A 204 -9.69 3.27 13.75
CA ARG A 204 -10.33 4.34 14.54
C ARG A 204 -11.69 4.76 14.00
N GLU A 205 -11.92 4.60 12.71
CA GLU A 205 -13.21 4.85 12.06
C GLU A 205 -14.18 3.66 12.20
N GLY A 206 -13.74 2.60 12.86
CA GLY A 206 -14.57 1.42 13.13
C GLY A 206 -14.76 0.52 11.91
N LEU A 207 -13.88 0.65 10.90
CA LEU A 207 -13.90 -0.24 9.74
C LEU A 207 -13.45 -1.65 10.13
N ARG A 208 -13.93 -2.65 9.41
CA ARG A 208 -13.61 -4.06 9.63
C ARG A 208 -12.21 -4.36 9.07
N VAL A 209 -11.22 -4.24 9.92
CA VAL A 209 -9.82 -4.55 9.59
C VAL A 209 -9.50 -5.97 10.03
N LEU A 210 -9.15 -6.84 9.08
CA LEU A 210 -8.72 -8.22 9.34
C LEU A 210 -7.26 -8.43 8.98
N GLU A 211 -6.57 -9.25 9.72
CA GLU A 211 -5.21 -9.70 9.40
C GLU A 211 -5.23 -11.18 9.00
N ILE A 212 -4.48 -11.53 7.95
CA ILE A 212 -4.26 -12.91 7.56
C ILE A 212 -2.75 -13.19 7.48
N PRO A 213 -2.30 -14.38 7.85
CA PRO A 213 -0.88 -14.70 7.80
C PRO A 213 -0.40 -14.79 6.35
N VAL A 214 0.80 -14.25 6.07
CA VAL A 214 1.44 -14.36 4.77
C VAL A 214 2.81 -14.99 4.90
N GLU A 215 3.20 -15.70 3.84
CA GLU A 215 4.56 -16.16 3.66
C GLU A 215 5.34 -15.12 2.85
N ILE A 216 6.47 -14.66 3.40
CA ILE A 216 7.34 -13.68 2.74
C ILE A 216 8.71 -14.26 2.53
N ALA A 217 9.05 -14.46 1.24
CA ALA A 217 10.40 -14.72 0.75
C ALA A 217 10.81 -13.52 -0.10
N GLU A 218 11.59 -12.59 0.45
CA GLU A 218 12.08 -11.43 -0.33
C GLU A 218 12.97 -11.92 -1.48
N LYS A 219 12.62 -11.56 -2.72
CA LYS A 219 13.38 -11.97 -3.92
C LYS A 219 14.74 -11.27 -4.04
N ARG A 220 15.01 -10.26 -3.20
CA ARG A 220 16.28 -9.50 -3.21
C ARG A 220 16.80 -9.15 -1.81
N ALA A 221 18.11 -8.89 -1.73
CA ALA A 221 18.72 -8.33 -0.53
C ALA A 221 18.22 -6.88 -0.31
N PRO A 222 17.89 -6.48 0.93
CA PRO A 222 17.38 -5.14 1.22
C PRO A 222 18.42 -4.07 0.88
N SER A 223 18.04 -3.12 0.02
CA SER A 223 18.86 -1.99 -0.40
C SER A 223 18.93 -0.84 0.62
N ILE A 224 18.29 -0.97 1.79
CA ILE A 224 18.00 0.15 2.69
C ILE A 224 18.95 0.19 3.87
N ASN A 225 19.63 1.33 4.02
CA ASN A 225 20.42 1.64 5.22
C ASN A 225 19.48 2.04 6.37
N LEU A 226 19.22 1.08 7.27
CA LEU A 226 18.33 1.23 8.43
C LEU A 226 18.68 2.46 9.29
N ALA A 227 19.97 2.76 9.47
CA ALA A 227 20.42 3.88 10.30
C ALA A 227 19.95 5.24 9.77
N LYS A 228 19.88 5.40 8.44
CA LYS A 228 19.37 6.65 7.82
C LYS A 228 17.85 6.73 7.81
N ARG A 229 17.16 5.61 7.88
CA ARG A 229 15.68 5.52 7.83
C ARG A 229 15.03 5.80 9.19
N VAL A 230 15.63 5.34 10.30
CA VAL A 230 15.05 5.45 11.64
C VAL A 230 14.69 6.88 12.05
N PRO A 231 15.56 7.92 11.90
CA PRO A 231 15.19 9.29 12.28
C PRO A 231 13.99 9.82 11.49
N ARG A 232 13.90 9.51 10.19
CA ARG A 232 12.77 9.91 9.34
C ARG A 232 11.47 9.25 9.80
N VAL A 233 11.50 7.95 10.08
CA VAL A 233 10.33 7.21 10.57
C VAL A 233 9.84 7.77 11.90
N LEU A 234 10.74 8.07 12.84
CA LEU A 234 10.37 8.70 14.13
C LEU A 234 9.77 10.08 13.95
N GLY A 235 10.34 10.90 13.06
CA GLY A 235 9.79 12.23 12.75
C GLY A 235 8.38 12.15 12.14
N ASN A 236 8.17 11.25 11.19
CA ASN A 236 6.86 11.02 10.57
C ASN A 236 5.84 10.42 11.57
N LEU A 237 6.30 9.55 12.48
CA LEU A 237 5.45 9.03 13.55
C LEU A 237 5.00 10.16 14.50
N GLY A 238 5.90 11.09 14.85
CA GLY A 238 5.55 12.28 15.62
C GLY A 238 4.47 13.13 14.93
N ARG A 239 4.58 13.32 13.60
CA ARG A 239 3.55 14.02 12.79
C ARG A 239 2.22 13.26 12.81
N LEU A 240 2.26 11.95 12.67
CA LEU A 240 1.08 11.10 12.73
C LEU A 240 0.39 11.19 14.09
N MET A 241 1.16 11.16 15.19
CA MET A 241 0.62 11.35 16.55
C MET A 241 -0.10 12.69 16.72
N VAL A 242 0.53 13.77 16.24
CA VAL A 242 -0.08 15.11 16.29
C VAL A 242 -1.37 15.16 15.46
N SER A 243 -1.36 14.61 14.26
CA SER A 243 -2.54 14.57 13.38
C SER A 243 -3.70 13.79 14.01
N ILE A 244 -3.42 12.61 14.52
CA ILE A 244 -4.46 11.73 15.06
C ILE A 244 -5.01 12.23 16.39
N HIS A 245 -4.17 12.78 17.28
CA HIS A 245 -4.62 13.21 18.63
C HIS A 245 -5.17 14.63 18.67
N LEU A 246 -4.69 15.53 17.82
CA LEU A 246 -5.09 16.93 17.85
C LEU A 246 -6.10 17.30 16.76
N GLY A 247 -6.44 16.38 15.87
CA GLY A 247 -7.33 16.65 14.75
C GLY A 247 -6.86 17.77 13.82
N LYS A 248 -5.58 18.19 13.95
CA LYS A 248 -5.01 19.29 13.18
C LYS A 248 -4.47 18.75 11.86
N ASP A 249 -4.88 19.40 10.80
CA ASP A 249 -4.28 19.22 9.49
C ASP A 249 -2.82 19.72 9.53
N VAL A 250 -1.87 18.79 9.54
CA VAL A 250 -0.43 19.12 9.61
C VAL A 250 0.03 19.86 8.35
N SER A 251 -0.76 19.83 7.26
CA SER A 251 -0.52 20.66 6.09
C SER A 251 -0.47 22.15 6.41
N GLU A 252 -1.19 22.58 7.44
CA GLU A 252 -1.17 23.96 7.93
C GLU A 252 0.11 24.29 8.71
N LEU A 253 0.67 23.32 9.44
CA LEU A 253 1.94 23.46 10.14
C LEU A 253 3.14 23.52 9.18
N ASP A 254 3.15 22.72 8.14
CA ASP A 254 4.20 22.73 7.11
C ASP A 254 4.13 24.01 6.24
N ARG A 255 2.94 24.55 5.95
CA ARG A 255 2.79 25.85 5.27
C ARG A 255 3.30 27.00 6.13
N ARG A 256 3.11 26.96 7.45
CA ARG A 256 3.64 27.98 8.38
C ARG A 256 5.16 27.92 8.48
N ARG A 257 5.75 26.71 8.46
CA ARG A 257 7.21 26.53 8.51
C ARG A 257 7.89 27.01 7.23
N LYS A 258 7.32 26.72 6.04
CA LYS A 258 7.83 27.21 4.74
C LYS A 258 7.66 28.72 4.53
N ARG A 259 6.86 29.42 5.35
CA ARG A 259 6.71 30.87 5.34
C ARG A 259 7.65 31.56 6.32
N SER A 260 8.34 30.83 7.17
CA SER A 260 9.28 31.34 8.18
C SER A 260 10.74 31.03 7.86
N GLU A 261 11.01 30.33 6.76
CA GLU A 261 12.32 30.15 6.11
C GLU A 261 12.38 31.03 4.85
#